data_27b4f5c2323a53808a041b9323524454
#
_entry.id   27b4f5c2323a53808a041b9323524454
#
_cell.length_a   1.000
_cell.length_b   1.000
_cell.length_c   1.000
_cell.angle_alpha   90.00
_cell.angle_beta   90.00
_cell.angle_gamma   90.00
#
_symmetry.space_group_name_H-M   'P 1'
#
loop_
_entity.id
_entity.type
_entity.pdbx_description
1 polymer ?
#
loop_
_entity_poly.entity_id
_entity_poly.type
_entity_poly.pdbx_seq_one_letter_code
_entity_poly.pdbx_strand_id
1 'polypeptide(L)'
;MKFAFFKNISMSVATFLVAVMALSSCGKSQGKYVEIDGVMLGTTLHISAKTNSQSIDIYNRAMEVDAEMKRSMSVFDENSLLNRLNANLTDSLDNHIVANLQLASKVYEISGGVYDVTVKPLVDKYGFINGVPQANFNVDSVMEFVGFDKISFEEGRLVKEDERIELDFNSIAKGYTVDLVAEELNGFGVKDYIVEIGGEVRCRGINPKEGAWRVGIETPYDGNNNVGSSIQQILTLSDCAMATSGNYRRFYIDASGKKIAHIIDSRTGQSAVTDVLSATVIAPTCAEADAYATMFVALGSERAIEVAEELKSEDVMVYLITAGENGEYVVYYSAELAPMMSQTNGFTAI
;
A
#
# COMPACT_ATOMS: atom_id res chain seq x y z
N MET A 1 -84.33 -30.39 -61.61
CA MET A 1 -83.64 -29.76 -62.80
C MET A 1 -82.85 -28.58 -62.35
N LYS A 2 -81.57 -28.57 -62.67
CA LYS A 2 -80.52 -27.52 -62.52
C LYS A 2 -79.58 -27.68 -61.28
N PHE A 3 -78.41 -28.05 -61.64
CA PHE A 3 -77.15 -28.08 -60.89
C PHE A 3 -76.71 -26.71 -60.38
N ALA A 4 -76.15 -26.64 -59.19
CA ALA A 4 -75.37 -25.52 -58.76
C ALA A 4 -74.03 -26.04 -58.18
N PHE A 5 -72.99 -25.52 -58.76
CA PHE A 5 -71.56 -25.79 -58.49
C PHE A 5 -71.16 -25.29 -57.13
N PHE A 6 -70.62 -26.19 -56.32
CA PHE A 6 -69.85 -25.80 -55.12
C PHE A 6 -68.41 -25.49 -55.54
N LYS A 7 -68.06 -24.24 -55.38
CA LYS A 7 -66.70 -23.81 -55.43
C LYS A 7 -66.03 -23.97 -54.10
N ASN A 8 -65.02 -24.79 -54.03
CA ASN A 8 -64.18 -24.95 -52.86
C ASN A 8 -63.44 -23.66 -52.56
N ILE A 9 -63.68 -23.07 -51.42
CA ILE A 9 -62.84 -22.04 -50.84
C ILE A 9 -61.92 -22.74 -49.87
N SER A 10 -60.67 -22.90 -50.27
CA SER A 10 -59.54 -23.28 -49.45
C SER A 10 -59.28 -22.16 -48.44
N MET A 11 -59.64 -22.41 -47.20
CA MET A 11 -59.33 -21.50 -46.08
C MET A 11 -57.92 -21.82 -45.59
N SER A 12 -56.97 -21.08 -46.11
CA SER A 12 -55.58 -21.11 -45.58
C SER A 12 -55.59 -20.56 -44.15
N VAL A 13 -55.44 -21.46 -43.20
CA VAL A 13 -55.19 -21.07 -41.79
C VAL A 13 -53.75 -20.54 -41.74
N ALA A 14 -53.63 -19.24 -41.84
CA ALA A 14 -52.37 -18.55 -41.53
C ALA A 14 -52.10 -18.67 -40.02
N THR A 15 -51.27 -19.65 -39.68
CA THR A 15 -50.75 -19.78 -38.30
C THR A 15 -49.82 -18.60 -38.05
N PHE A 16 -50.32 -17.59 -37.40
CA PHE A 16 -49.46 -16.51 -36.87
C PHE A 16 -48.65 -17.09 -35.72
N LEU A 17 -47.42 -17.52 -36.00
CA LEU A 17 -46.39 -17.77 -35.00
C LEU A 17 -45.99 -16.42 -34.42
N VAL A 18 -46.60 -16.04 -33.31
CA VAL A 18 -46.07 -14.99 -32.47
C VAL A 18 -44.79 -15.54 -31.80
N ALA A 19 -43.67 -15.27 -32.46
CA ALA A 19 -42.38 -15.41 -31.79
C ALA A 19 -42.32 -14.35 -30.70
N VAL A 20 -42.71 -14.72 -29.50
CA VAL A 20 -42.38 -14.00 -28.29
C VAL A 20 -40.86 -14.16 -28.17
N MET A 21 -40.10 -13.23 -28.78
CA MET A 21 -38.73 -12.99 -28.35
C MET A 21 -38.84 -12.51 -26.91
N ALA A 22 -38.74 -13.44 -26.00
CA ALA A 22 -38.31 -13.14 -24.65
C ALA A 22 -36.92 -12.52 -24.79
N LEU A 23 -36.86 -11.22 -24.95
CA LEU A 23 -35.67 -10.44 -24.61
C LEU A 23 -35.50 -10.67 -23.09
N SER A 24 -34.85 -11.79 -22.78
CA SER A 24 -34.17 -11.93 -21.50
C SER A 24 -33.16 -10.81 -21.50
N SER A 25 -33.60 -9.60 -21.14
CA SER A 25 -32.75 -8.59 -20.61
C SER A 25 -32.07 -9.25 -19.40
N CYS A 26 -30.94 -9.89 -19.66
CA CYS A 26 -29.98 -10.20 -18.65
C CYS A 26 -29.44 -8.85 -18.20
N GLY A 27 -30.27 -8.07 -17.51
CA GLY A 27 -29.85 -6.99 -16.68
C GLY A 27 -28.98 -7.64 -15.62
N LYS A 28 -27.67 -7.72 -15.88
CA LYS A 28 -26.69 -7.92 -14.84
C LYS A 28 -27.08 -6.90 -13.78
N SER A 29 -27.55 -7.36 -12.63
CA SER A 29 -27.77 -6.52 -11.46
C SER A 29 -26.49 -5.67 -11.33
N GLN A 30 -26.60 -4.38 -11.57
CA GLN A 30 -25.47 -3.49 -11.32
C GLN A 30 -25.27 -3.58 -9.82
N GLY A 31 -24.13 -4.11 -9.37
CA GLY A 31 -23.80 -4.26 -7.96
C GLY A 31 -24.03 -2.95 -7.22
N LYS A 32 -24.27 -3.04 -5.94
CA LYS A 32 -24.37 -1.86 -5.05
C LYS A 32 -23.02 -1.68 -4.35
N TYR A 33 -22.72 -0.44 -4.01
CA TYR A 33 -21.59 -0.19 -3.12
C TYR A 33 -21.93 -0.69 -1.71
N VAL A 34 -20.96 -1.41 -1.15
CA VAL A 34 -20.94 -1.82 0.25
C VAL A 34 -19.74 -1.17 0.92
N GLU A 35 -19.94 -0.72 2.15
CA GLU A 35 -18.89 -0.18 3.00
C GLU A 35 -18.57 -1.21 4.09
N ILE A 36 -17.29 -1.45 4.33
CA ILE A 36 -16.79 -2.40 5.31
C ILE A 36 -15.69 -1.71 6.11
N ASP A 37 -15.92 -1.58 7.40
CA ASP A 37 -14.98 -1.03 8.36
C ASP A 37 -14.52 -2.11 9.34
N GLY A 38 -13.26 -2.06 9.74
CA GLY A 38 -12.68 -3.04 10.65
C GLY A 38 -11.30 -2.65 11.17
N VAL A 39 -10.61 -3.65 11.73
CA VAL A 39 -9.23 -3.55 12.18
C VAL A 39 -8.41 -4.66 11.53
N MET A 40 -7.29 -4.30 10.91
CA MET A 40 -6.39 -5.20 10.21
C MET A 40 -4.94 -4.78 10.47
N LEU A 41 -4.03 -5.72 10.71
CA LEU A 41 -2.63 -5.44 11.05
C LEU A 41 -2.46 -4.44 12.22
N GLY A 42 -3.43 -4.40 13.16
CA GLY A 42 -3.41 -3.48 14.31
C GLY A 42 -3.78 -2.03 13.98
N THR A 43 -4.30 -1.75 12.79
CA THR A 43 -4.74 -0.42 12.34
C THR A 43 -6.14 -0.48 11.71
N THR A 44 -6.64 0.63 11.15
CA THR A 44 -7.93 0.71 10.48
C THR A 44 -7.94 -0.11 9.19
N LEU A 45 -9.10 -0.69 8.88
CA LEU A 45 -9.47 -1.24 7.57
C LEU A 45 -10.70 -0.50 7.09
N HIS A 46 -10.69 -0.01 5.86
CA HIS A 46 -11.86 0.50 5.16
C HIS A 46 -11.91 -0.04 3.74
N ILE A 47 -13.05 -0.61 3.35
CA ILE A 47 -13.30 -1.07 1.97
C ILE A 47 -14.63 -0.49 1.50
N SER A 48 -14.60 0.21 0.36
CA SER A 48 -15.80 0.56 -0.40
C SER A 48 -15.75 -0.18 -1.73
N ALA A 49 -16.74 -1.03 -2.02
CA ALA A 49 -16.71 -1.92 -3.18
C ALA A 49 -18.09 -2.08 -3.83
N LYS A 50 -18.15 -1.96 -5.17
CA LYS A 50 -19.38 -2.20 -5.94
C LYS A 50 -19.54 -3.67 -6.27
N THR A 51 -20.44 -4.35 -5.59
CA THR A 51 -20.58 -5.81 -5.65
C THR A 51 -22.01 -6.29 -5.51
N ASN A 52 -22.23 -7.56 -5.91
CA ASN A 52 -23.43 -8.33 -5.58
C ASN A 52 -23.19 -9.31 -4.41
N SER A 53 -21.93 -9.46 -3.97
CA SER A 53 -21.58 -10.29 -2.82
C SER A 53 -22.03 -9.62 -1.51
N GLN A 54 -22.23 -10.41 -0.47
CA GLN A 54 -22.52 -9.87 0.86
C GLN A 54 -21.24 -9.25 1.45
N SER A 55 -21.37 -8.15 2.16
CA SER A 55 -20.25 -7.48 2.82
C SER A 55 -19.52 -8.39 3.81
N ILE A 56 -20.27 -9.31 4.46
CA ILE A 56 -19.69 -10.26 5.40
C ILE A 56 -18.73 -11.25 4.72
N ASP A 57 -18.99 -11.66 3.48
CA ASP A 57 -18.12 -12.58 2.74
C ASP A 57 -16.78 -11.90 2.41
N ILE A 58 -16.84 -10.63 1.98
CA ILE A 58 -15.65 -9.80 1.71
C ILE A 58 -14.87 -9.57 3.00
N TYR A 59 -15.56 -9.20 4.08
CA TYR A 59 -14.94 -9.00 5.40
C TYR A 59 -14.21 -10.26 5.88
N ASN A 60 -14.88 -11.41 5.84
CA ASN A 60 -14.26 -12.67 6.26
C ASN A 60 -13.03 -13.00 5.44
N ARG A 61 -13.06 -12.76 4.13
CA ARG A 61 -11.89 -12.99 3.27
C ARG A 61 -10.75 -12.03 3.57
N ALA A 62 -11.03 -10.76 3.83
CA ALA A 62 -10.02 -9.80 4.29
C ALA A 62 -9.40 -10.26 5.64
N MET A 63 -10.20 -10.79 6.57
CA MET A 63 -9.68 -11.31 7.84
C MET A 63 -8.86 -12.59 7.69
N GLU A 64 -9.13 -13.42 6.68
CA GLU A 64 -8.26 -14.55 6.34
C GLU A 64 -6.89 -14.06 5.85
N VAL A 65 -6.86 -13.04 4.99
CA VAL A 65 -5.62 -12.38 4.55
C VAL A 65 -4.86 -11.79 5.77
N ASP A 66 -5.55 -11.09 6.69
CA ASP A 66 -4.94 -10.57 7.93
C ASP A 66 -4.26 -11.69 8.74
N ALA A 67 -4.96 -12.82 8.90
CA ALA A 67 -4.42 -13.96 9.63
C ALA A 67 -3.23 -14.61 8.91
N GLU A 68 -3.24 -14.67 7.58
CA GLU A 68 -2.12 -15.17 6.78
C GLU A 68 -0.90 -14.26 6.93
N MET A 69 -1.07 -12.95 6.81
CA MET A 69 0.00 -11.98 6.94
C MET A 69 0.60 -11.97 8.35
N LYS A 70 -0.23 -12.09 9.39
CA LYS A 70 0.26 -12.20 10.77
C LYS A 70 1.09 -13.46 10.98
N ARG A 71 0.66 -14.61 10.46
CA ARG A 71 1.45 -15.85 10.55
C ARG A 71 2.77 -15.78 9.78
N SER A 72 2.79 -15.08 8.65
CA SER A 72 3.97 -14.95 7.80
C SER A 72 4.93 -13.88 8.33
N MET A 73 4.49 -12.62 8.43
CA MET A 73 5.39 -11.46 8.50
C MET A 73 5.28 -10.62 9.77
N SER A 74 4.49 -11.00 10.78
CA SER A 74 4.38 -10.21 12.00
C SER A 74 5.69 -10.22 12.79
N VAL A 75 6.24 -9.03 13.08
CA VAL A 75 7.36 -8.88 14.04
C VAL A 75 6.89 -8.95 15.50
N PHE A 76 5.57 -8.93 15.76
CA PHE A 76 4.95 -8.94 17.09
C PHE A 76 4.48 -10.33 17.53
N ASP A 77 4.36 -11.30 16.62
CA ASP A 77 3.99 -12.68 16.92
C ASP A 77 5.26 -13.55 16.91
N GLU A 78 5.68 -14.04 18.06
CA GLU A 78 6.86 -14.90 18.21
C GLU A 78 6.80 -16.18 17.37
N ASN A 79 5.60 -16.63 16.99
CA ASN A 79 5.40 -17.82 16.17
C ASN A 79 5.32 -17.54 14.69
N SER A 80 5.36 -16.27 14.25
CA SER A 80 5.38 -15.91 12.84
C SER A 80 6.58 -16.54 12.13
N LEU A 81 6.43 -16.76 10.83
CA LEU A 81 7.55 -17.28 10.04
C LEU A 81 8.74 -16.31 10.05
N LEU A 82 8.47 -15.00 9.97
CA LEU A 82 9.51 -13.97 10.03
C LEU A 82 10.30 -14.02 11.35
N ASN A 83 9.64 -14.11 12.50
CA ASN A 83 10.35 -14.20 13.80
C ASN A 83 11.10 -15.52 13.95
N ARG A 84 10.61 -16.62 13.38
CA ARG A 84 11.35 -17.89 13.34
C ARG A 84 12.58 -17.82 12.44
N LEU A 85 12.52 -17.11 11.30
CA LEU A 85 13.68 -16.82 10.46
C LEU A 85 14.69 -15.92 11.19
N ASN A 86 14.21 -14.88 11.86
CA ASN A 86 15.05 -13.98 12.65
C ASN A 86 15.76 -14.71 13.80
N ALA A 87 15.07 -15.66 14.45
CA ALA A 87 15.64 -16.49 15.52
C ALA A 87 16.45 -17.71 15.01
N ASN A 88 16.68 -17.85 13.70
CA ASN A 88 17.36 -18.98 13.05
C ASN A 88 16.75 -20.37 13.36
N LEU A 89 15.45 -20.42 13.62
CA LEU A 89 14.70 -21.66 13.86
C LEU A 89 14.25 -22.32 12.55
N THR A 90 14.35 -21.62 11.44
CA THR A 90 14.08 -22.08 10.07
C THR A 90 14.80 -21.21 9.06
N ASP A 91 15.04 -21.71 7.89
CA ASP A 91 15.53 -21.00 6.72
C ASP A 91 14.50 -20.97 5.58
N SER A 92 13.37 -21.68 5.74
CA SER A 92 12.35 -21.84 4.72
C SER A 92 11.49 -20.59 4.59
N LEU A 93 11.31 -20.11 3.35
CA LEU A 93 10.51 -18.94 3.00
C LEU A 93 9.16 -19.36 2.46
N ASP A 94 8.12 -18.59 2.78
CA ASP A 94 6.85 -18.64 2.07
C ASP A 94 6.80 -17.59 0.94
N ASN A 95 5.74 -17.65 0.13
CA ASN A 95 5.59 -16.75 -1.02
C ASN A 95 5.47 -15.28 -0.60
N HIS A 96 4.93 -14.99 0.60
CA HIS A 96 4.78 -13.63 1.09
C HIS A 96 6.13 -13.00 1.40
N ILE A 97 6.99 -13.72 2.12
CA ILE A 97 8.34 -13.25 2.44
C ILE A 97 9.18 -13.14 1.16
N VAL A 98 9.10 -14.10 0.24
CA VAL A 98 9.81 -14.04 -1.05
C VAL A 98 9.42 -12.80 -1.85
N ALA A 99 8.12 -12.52 -1.99
CA ALA A 99 7.65 -11.35 -2.72
C ALA A 99 8.15 -10.03 -2.10
N ASN A 100 8.14 -9.95 -0.77
CA ASN A 100 8.62 -8.76 -0.06
C ASN A 100 10.15 -8.63 -0.13
N LEU A 101 10.92 -9.73 -0.09
CA LEU A 101 12.36 -9.71 -0.30
C LEU A 101 12.73 -9.26 -1.73
N GLN A 102 12.00 -9.71 -2.75
CA GLN A 102 12.22 -9.29 -4.14
C GLN A 102 12.00 -7.77 -4.29
N LEU A 103 10.91 -7.24 -3.73
CA LEU A 103 10.68 -5.80 -3.75
C LEU A 103 11.73 -5.05 -2.93
N ALA A 104 12.09 -5.54 -1.74
CA ALA A 104 13.12 -4.94 -0.90
C ALA A 104 14.48 -4.88 -1.61
N SER A 105 14.86 -5.93 -2.36
CA SER A 105 16.07 -5.94 -3.19
C SER A 105 16.08 -4.80 -4.21
N LYS A 106 14.97 -4.66 -4.96
CA LYS A 106 14.81 -3.58 -5.94
C LYS A 106 14.95 -2.20 -5.30
N VAL A 107 14.28 -1.98 -4.16
CA VAL A 107 14.32 -0.69 -3.45
C VAL A 107 15.69 -0.42 -2.82
N TYR A 108 16.36 -1.45 -2.28
CA TYR A 108 17.74 -1.36 -1.79
C TYR A 108 18.68 -0.86 -2.87
N GLU A 109 18.64 -1.45 -4.07
CA GLU A 109 19.48 -1.06 -5.21
C GLU A 109 19.20 0.38 -5.66
N ILE A 110 17.94 0.74 -5.87
CA ILE A 110 17.51 2.08 -6.30
C ILE A 110 17.92 3.15 -5.28
N SER A 111 17.79 2.84 -3.99
CA SER A 111 18.13 3.77 -2.91
C SER A 111 19.63 3.94 -2.67
N GLY A 112 20.47 3.10 -3.30
CA GLY A 112 21.90 3.02 -2.98
C GLY A 112 22.15 2.57 -1.53
N GLY A 113 21.32 1.66 -1.04
CA GLY A 113 21.44 1.05 0.29
C GLY A 113 20.89 1.89 1.44
N VAL A 114 20.18 3.00 1.19
CA VAL A 114 19.53 3.79 2.26
C VAL A 114 18.35 3.03 2.87
N TYR A 115 17.58 2.36 2.01
CA TYR A 115 16.48 1.50 2.39
C TYR A 115 16.98 0.05 2.50
N ASP A 116 16.70 -0.60 3.63
CA ASP A 116 17.15 -1.97 3.88
C ASP A 116 16.25 -2.64 4.90
N VAL A 117 15.72 -3.82 4.60
CA VAL A 117 14.87 -4.59 5.50
C VAL A 117 15.66 -5.36 6.57
N THR A 118 17.01 -5.34 6.53
CA THR A 118 17.85 -5.94 7.58
C THR A 118 18.06 -5.03 8.78
N VAL A 119 17.44 -3.84 8.80
CA VAL A 119 17.58 -2.83 9.88
C VAL A 119 16.89 -3.20 11.20
N LYS A 120 16.20 -4.34 11.28
CA LYS A 120 15.45 -4.75 12.49
C LYS A 120 16.26 -4.64 13.78
N PRO A 121 17.53 -5.08 13.86
CA PRO A 121 18.33 -4.92 15.08
C PRO A 121 18.49 -3.47 15.53
N LEU A 122 18.58 -2.52 14.58
CA LEU A 122 18.63 -1.08 14.89
C LEU A 122 17.27 -0.57 15.38
N VAL A 123 16.19 -0.93 14.66
CA VAL A 123 14.81 -0.55 15.00
C VAL A 123 14.44 -1.00 16.42
N ASP A 124 14.88 -2.21 16.83
CA ASP A 124 14.72 -2.72 18.18
C ASP A 124 15.54 -1.92 19.22
N LYS A 125 16.81 -1.59 18.92
CA LYS A 125 17.67 -0.79 19.78
C LYS A 125 17.14 0.63 19.99
N TYR A 126 16.57 1.24 18.93
CA TYR A 126 15.89 2.52 19.02
C TYR A 126 14.51 2.43 19.70
N GLY A 127 14.00 1.23 20.01
CA GLY A 127 12.76 1.03 20.75
C GLY A 127 11.48 1.16 19.93
N PHE A 128 11.54 1.10 18.60
CA PHE A 128 10.37 1.28 17.76
C PHE A 128 9.49 0.02 17.63
N ILE A 129 9.98 -1.17 18.01
CA ILE A 129 9.18 -2.40 18.07
C ILE A 129 8.69 -2.66 19.49
N ASN A 130 9.60 -2.69 20.46
CA ASN A 130 9.29 -3.04 21.86
C ASN A 130 8.94 -1.84 22.75
N GLY A 131 9.00 -0.61 22.22
CA GLY A 131 8.64 0.63 22.93
C GLY A 131 9.69 1.14 23.92
N VAL A 132 10.85 0.48 24.06
CA VAL A 132 11.89 0.83 25.04
C VAL A 132 13.22 1.07 24.33
N PRO A 133 13.64 2.33 24.13
CA PRO A 133 14.94 2.65 23.57
C PRO A 133 16.08 2.13 24.47
N GLN A 134 17.06 1.44 23.89
CA GLN A 134 18.25 1.01 24.60
C GLN A 134 19.24 2.18 24.70
N ALA A 135 19.48 2.68 25.91
CA ALA A 135 20.44 3.76 26.11
C ALA A 135 21.87 3.31 25.74
N ASN A 136 22.58 4.19 24.98
CA ASN A 136 24.01 4.04 24.71
C ASN A 136 24.43 2.72 24.02
N PHE A 137 23.62 2.16 23.11
CA PHE A 137 24.11 1.05 22.29
C PHE A 137 25.14 1.54 21.25
N ASN A 138 26.10 0.69 20.95
CA ASN A 138 27.11 0.99 19.92
C ASN A 138 26.53 0.67 18.53
N VAL A 139 26.25 1.71 17.74
CA VAL A 139 25.69 1.59 16.39
C VAL A 139 26.64 0.79 15.50
N ASP A 140 27.95 1.09 15.52
CA ASP A 140 28.94 0.42 14.65
C ASP A 140 28.95 -1.10 14.87
N SER A 141 28.79 -1.55 16.13
CA SER A 141 28.70 -2.97 16.44
C SER A 141 27.44 -3.64 15.90
N VAL A 142 26.32 -2.90 15.77
CA VAL A 142 25.09 -3.43 15.15
C VAL A 142 25.21 -3.43 13.64
N MET A 143 25.88 -2.45 13.05
CA MET A 143 26.12 -2.35 11.63
C MET A 143 26.96 -3.51 11.07
N GLU A 144 27.72 -4.24 11.89
CA GLU A 144 28.43 -5.45 11.45
C GLU A 144 27.51 -6.48 10.82
N PHE A 145 26.24 -6.56 11.25
CA PHE A 145 25.25 -7.53 10.80
C PHE A 145 23.96 -6.86 10.25
N VAL A 146 24.07 -5.65 9.74
CA VAL A 146 23.05 -4.99 8.93
C VAL A 146 23.59 -4.86 7.51
N GLY A 147 22.77 -5.13 6.51
CA GLY A 147 23.13 -5.05 5.09
C GLY A 147 22.39 -6.10 4.26
N PHE A 148 21.62 -5.67 3.27
CA PHE A 148 20.89 -6.55 2.37
C PHE A 148 21.84 -7.41 1.51
N ASP A 149 23.02 -6.91 1.23
CA ASP A 149 24.10 -7.62 0.55
C ASP A 149 24.67 -8.82 1.32
N LYS A 150 24.35 -8.93 2.63
CA LYS A 150 24.75 -10.04 3.50
C LYS A 150 23.72 -11.17 3.58
N ILE A 151 22.66 -11.09 2.76
CA ILE A 151 21.66 -12.16 2.67
C ILE A 151 21.49 -12.60 1.22
N SER A 152 21.08 -13.86 1.04
CA SER A 152 20.58 -14.36 -0.23
C SER A 152 19.32 -15.19 -0.02
N PHE A 153 18.47 -15.27 -1.03
CA PHE A 153 17.21 -15.99 -0.95
C PHE A 153 16.92 -16.69 -2.28
N GLU A 154 17.34 -17.94 -2.35
CA GLU A 154 17.17 -18.79 -3.52
C GLU A 154 16.44 -20.08 -3.13
N GLU A 155 15.73 -20.67 -4.08
CA GLU A 155 15.02 -21.96 -3.90
C GLU A 155 14.12 -21.99 -2.65
N GLY A 156 13.53 -20.85 -2.26
CA GLY A 156 12.67 -20.76 -1.09
C GLY A 156 13.39 -20.85 0.25
N ARG A 157 14.67 -20.51 0.29
CA ARG A 157 15.50 -20.49 1.50
C ARG A 157 16.20 -19.16 1.68
N LEU A 158 16.30 -18.72 2.95
CA LEU A 158 17.09 -17.57 3.37
C LEU A 158 18.46 -18.04 3.85
N VAL A 159 19.52 -17.46 3.27
CA VAL A 159 20.90 -17.61 3.74
C VAL A 159 21.37 -16.29 4.30
N LYS A 160 21.94 -16.29 5.48
CA LYS A 160 22.49 -15.13 6.18
C LYS A 160 24.00 -15.35 6.36
N GLU A 161 24.82 -14.35 6.09
CA GLU A 161 26.26 -14.40 6.38
C GLU A 161 26.56 -14.37 7.88
N ASP A 162 25.65 -13.80 8.68
CA ASP A 162 25.73 -13.72 10.14
C ASP A 162 24.36 -14.06 10.75
N GLU A 163 24.33 -14.95 11.74
CA GLU A 163 23.10 -15.36 12.43
C GLU A 163 22.39 -14.21 13.16
N ARG A 164 23.06 -13.10 13.43
CA ARG A 164 22.49 -11.89 14.04
C ARG A 164 21.68 -11.03 13.08
N ILE A 165 21.72 -11.29 11.77
CA ILE A 165 20.90 -10.57 10.78
C ILE A 165 19.44 -10.87 11.03
N GLU A 166 18.63 -9.82 11.16
CA GLU A 166 17.19 -9.91 11.35
C GLU A 166 16.45 -9.00 10.36
N LEU A 167 15.31 -9.47 9.87
CA LEU A 167 14.48 -8.81 8.88
C LEU A 167 13.30 -8.09 9.51
N ASP A 168 12.94 -6.92 8.95
CA ASP A 168 11.73 -6.15 9.25
C ASP A 168 11.08 -5.66 7.96
N PHE A 169 9.84 -6.07 7.72
CA PHE A 169 9.06 -5.67 6.54
C PHE A 169 8.00 -4.60 6.84
N ASN A 170 8.06 -3.92 7.98
CA ASN A 170 7.06 -2.90 8.35
C ASN A 170 6.91 -1.75 7.34
N SER A 171 7.92 -1.55 6.48
CA SER A 171 7.92 -0.55 5.41
C SER A 171 7.32 -1.03 4.07
N ILE A 172 6.84 -2.30 4.02
CA ILE A 172 6.23 -2.89 2.80
C ILE A 172 4.94 -3.65 3.16
N ALA A 173 4.91 -4.29 4.33
CA ALA A 173 3.91 -5.29 4.69
C ALA A 173 2.48 -4.76 4.65
N LYS A 174 2.25 -3.48 4.97
CA LYS A 174 0.92 -2.89 4.91
C LYS A 174 0.45 -2.74 3.46
N GLY A 175 1.27 -2.12 2.61
CA GLY A 175 0.98 -1.96 1.19
C GLY A 175 0.77 -3.32 0.50
N TYR A 176 1.62 -4.29 0.79
CA TYR A 176 1.48 -5.65 0.28
C TYR A 176 0.15 -6.31 0.71
N THR A 177 -0.27 -6.09 1.95
CA THR A 177 -1.54 -6.61 2.44
C THR A 177 -2.74 -5.93 1.77
N VAL A 178 -2.67 -4.62 1.51
CA VAL A 178 -3.69 -3.90 0.72
C VAL A 178 -3.82 -4.52 -0.67
N ASP A 179 -2.70 -4.85 -1.31
CA ASP A 179 -2.70 -5.50 -2.62
C ASP A 179 -3.37 -6.88 -2.57
N LEU A 180 -3.08 -7.70 -1.56
CA LEU A 180 -3.72 -9.01 -1.40
C LEU A 180 -5.24 -8.90 -1.21
N VAL A 181 -5.72 -7.96 -0.39
CA VAL A 181 -7.16 -7.72 -0.22
C VAL A 181 -7.80 -7.24 -1.53
N ALA A 182 -7.11 -6.38 -2.29
CA ALA A 182 -7.58 -5.93 -3.59
C ALA A 182 -7.66 -7.08 -4.61
N GLU A 183 -6.70 -8.02 -4.60
CA GLU A 183 -6.76 -9.22 -5.44
C GLU A 183 -7.93 -10.14 -5.06
N GLU A 184 -8.26 -10.26 -3.78
CA GLU A 184 -9.46 -10.98 -3.37
C GLU A 184 -10.74 -10.33 -3.91
N LEU A 185 -10.84 -9.00 -3.89
CA LEU A 185 -11.97 -8.29 -4.52
C LEU A 185 -12.03 -8.55 -6.02
N ASN A 186 -10.88 -8.59 -6.71
CA ASN A 186 -10.81 -8.98 -8.11
C ASN A 186 -11.32 -10.41 -8.33
N GLY A 187 -11.00 -11.35 -7.42
CA GLY A 187 -11.51 -12.73 -7.40
C GLY A 187 -13.03 -12.81 -7.26
N PHE A 188 -13.66 -11.90 -6.50
CA PHE A 188 -15.12 -11.73 -6.44
C PHE A 188 -15.71 -11.04 -7.68
N GLY A 189 -14.89 -10.66 -8.66
CA GLY A 189 -15.32 -9.95 -9.88
C GLY A 189 -15.65 -8.48 -9.66
N VAL A 190 -15.23 -7.90 -8.54
CA VAL A 190 -15.39 -6.47 -8.22
C VAL A 190 -14.45 -5.66 -9.13
N LYS A 191 -14.98 -4.58 -9.72
CA LYS A 191 -14.22 -3.71 -10.64
C LYS A 191 -14.09 -2.27 -10.12
N ASP A 192 -14.99 -1.88 -9.23
CA ASP A 192 -15.02 -0.54 -8.67
C ASP A 192 -14.85 -0.67 -7.16
N TYR A 193 -13.67 -0.31 -6.65
CA TYR A 193 -13.35 -0.42 -5.22
C TYR A 193 -12.25 0.53 -4.78
N ILE A 194 -12.22 0.81 -3.49
CA ILE A 194 -11.09 1.31 -2.74
C ILE A 194 -10.87 0.42 -1.52
N VAL A 195 -9.63 0.04 -1.26
CA VAL A 195 -9.16 -0.64 -0.04
C VAL A 195 -8.19 0.29 0.65
N GLU A 196 -8.39 0.52 1.94
CA GLU A 196 -7.49 1.32 2.79
C GLU A 196 -7.15 0.51 4.05
N ILE A 197 -5.87 0.40 4.38
CA ILE A 197 -5.37 -0.19 5.62
C ILE A 197 -4.34 0.76 6.24
N GLY A 198 -4.72 1.47 7.31
CA GLY A 198 -3.82 2.35 8.06
C GLY A 198 -3.24 3.52 7.27
N GLY A 199 -3.90 3.93 6.18
CA GLY A 199 -3.48 5.02 5.30
C GLY A 199 -2.93 4.58 3.94
N GLU A 200 -2.52 3.33 3.80
CA GLU A 200 -2.14 2.72 2.52
C GLU A 200 -3.40 2.36 1.74
N VAL A 201 -3.43 2.75 0.46
CA VAL A 201 -4.64 2.69 -0.38
C VAL A 201 -4.35 2.00 -1.70
N ARG A 202 -5.27 1.13 -2.13
CA ARG A 202 -5.38 0.69 -3.52
C ARG A 202 -6.79 0.91 -4.03
N CYS A 203 -6.94 1.50 -5.20
CA CYS A 203 -8.24 1.74 -5.79
C CYS A 203 -8.30 1.28 -7.25
N ARG A 204 -9.53 0.96 -7.67
CA ARG A 204 -9.85 0.58 -9.04
C ARG A 204 -11.19 1.16 -9.45
N GLY A 205 -11.31 1.53 -10.75
CA GLY A 205 -12.55 1.99 -11.34
C GLY A 205 -13.05 3.30 -10.73
N ILE A 206 -14.33 3.40 -10.46
CA ILE A 206 -15.01 4.63 -10.03
C ILE A 206 -15.62 4.53 -8.63
N ASN A 207 -15.83 5.68 -8.00
CA ASN A 207 -16.45 5.79 -6.68
C ASN A 207 -18.01 5.79 -6.77
N PRO A 208 -18.76 5.77 -5.64
CA PRO A 208 -20.23 5.82 -5.65
C PRO A 208 -20.85 7.05 -6.33
N LYS A 209 -20.07 8.10 -6.60
CA LYS A 209 -20.51 9.32 -7.28
C LYS A 209 -20.09 9.32 -8.77
N GLU A 210 -19.75 8.15 -9.30
CA GLU A 210 -19.36 7.94 -10.72
C GLU A 210 -18.12 8.74 -11.16
N GLY A 211 -17.24 9.11 -10.22
CA GLY A 211 -15.96 9.79 -10.46
C GLY A 211 -14.77 8.98 -9.96
N ALA A 212 -13.56 9.50 -10.14
CA ALA A 212 -12.36 8.92 -9.55
C ALA A 212 -12.40 8.95 -8.01
N TRP A 213 -11.68 8.06 -7.36
CA TRP A 213 -11.56 8.00 -5.90
C TRP A 213 -10.81 9.22 -5.38
N ARG A 214 -11.23 9.73 -4.23
CA ARG A 214 -10.62 10.94 -3.64
C ARG A 214 -9.89 10.56 -2.38
N VAL A 215 -8.58 10.78 -2.35
CA VAL A 215 -7.72 10.44 -1.23
C VAL A 215 -6.97 11.69 -0.77
N GLY A 216 -6.90 11.91 0.55
CA GLY A 216 -6.26 13.07 1.16
C GLY A 216 -4.81 12.80 1.53
N ILE A 217 -3.93 13.78 1.28
CA ILE A 217 -2.58 13.86 1.84
C ILE A 217 -2.64 14.77 3.06
N GLU A 218 -2.17 14.30 4.20
CA GLU A 218 -2.21 15.05 5.46
C GLU A 218 -1.04 16.01 5.61
N THR A 219 -1.25 17.08 6.37
CA THR A 219 -0.20 18.02 6.76
C THR A 219 0.73 17.36 7.79
N PRO A 220 2.06 17.30 7.57
CA PRO A 220 3.01 16.58 8.42
C PRO A 220 3.52 17.40 9.59
N TYR A 221 2.64 17.92 10.46
CA TYR A 221 3.10 18.54 11.70
C TYR A 221 3.32 17.49 12.80
N ASP A 222 4.32 17.70 13.63
CA ASP A 222 4.69 16.76 14.70
C ASP A 222 3.50 16.45 15.62
N GLY A 223 3.23 15.17 15.82
CA GLY A 223 2.11 14.71 16.64
C GLY A 223 0.75 14.73 15.93
N ASN A 224 0.68 14.90 14.62
CA ASN A 224 -0.56 14.72 13.85
C ASN A 224 -0.98 13.24 13.85
N ASN A 225 -1.76 12.85 14.85
CA ASN A 225 -2.30 11.49 15.01
C ASN A 225 -3.81 11.41 14.68
N ASN A 226 -4.44 12.54 14.32
CA ASN A 226 -5.86 12.61 14.00
C ASN A 226 -6.05 12.51 12.49
N VAL A 227 -6.29 11.31 11.98
CA VAL A 227 -6.52 11.05 10.55
C VAL A 227 -7.64 11.93 10.01
N GLY A 228 -7.39 12.60 8.88
CA GLY A 228 -8.36 13.47 8.19
C GLY A 228 -8.54 14.86 8.81
N SER A 229 -7.89 15.19 9.94
CA SER A 229 -8.10 16.47 10.62
C SER A 229 -7.43 17.66 9.91
N SER A 230 -6.39 17.41 9.14
CA SER A 230 -5.62 18.45 8.45
C SER A 230 -5.17 17.93 7.07
N ILE A 231 -6.04 18.06 6.09
CA ILE A 231 -5.74 17.66 4.71
C ILE A 231 -5.05 18.83 3.99
N GLN A 232 -3.85 18.56 3.50
CA GLN A 232 -3.07 19.51 2.72
C GLN A 232 -3.42 19.45 1.24
N GLN A 233 -3.54 18.24 0.67
CA GLN A 233 -3.84 18.01 -0.74
C GLN A 233 -4.89 16.90 -0.88
N ILE A 234 -5.74 16.99 -1.89
CA ILE A 234 -6.64 15.90 -2.29
C ILE A 234 -6.24 15.45 -3.69
N LEU A 235 -5.98 14.16 -3.85
CA LEU A 235 -5.77 13.51 -5.13
C LEU A 235 -7.03 12.77 -5.59
N THR A 236 -7.22 12.74 -6.91
CA THR A 236 -8.25 11.94 -7.58
C THR A 236 -7.57 10.78 -8.28
N LEU A 237 -7.81 9.55 -7.82
CA LEU A 237 -7.10 8.34 -8.20
C LEU A 237 -8.03 7.31 -8.83
N SER A 238 -7.52 6.54 -9.80
CA SER A 238 -8.18 5.35 -10.36
C SER A 238 -7.11 4.36 -10.84
N ASP A 239 -7.36 3.08 -10.61
CA ASP A 239 -6.52 1.98 -11.09
C ASP A 239 -5.05 2.06 -10.65
N CYS A 240 -4.81 2.57 -9.44
CA CYS A 240 -3.48 2.72 -8.84
C CYS A 240 -3.53 2.54 -7.32
N ALA A 241 -2.36 2.63 -6.71
CA ALA A 241 -2.18 2.60 -5.27
C ALA A 241 -1.52 3.88 -4.76
N MET A 242 -1.67 4.17 -3.48
CA MET A 242 -1.04 5.30 -2.79
C MET A 242 -0.63 4.90 -1.38
N ALA A 243 0.56 5.29 -0.97
CA ALA A 243 1.03 5.19 0.40
C ALA A 243 1.76 6.46 0.84
N THR A 244 1.79 6.71 2.14
CA THR A 244 2.47 7.88 2.71
C THR A 244 3.32 7.49 3.90
N SER A 245 4.61 7.79 3.83
CA SER A 245 5.56 7.70 4.94
C SER A 245 5.97 9.08 5.46
N GLY A 246 6.33 9.17 6.74
CA GLY A 246 6.82 10.42 7.32
C GLY A 246 7.34 10.27 8.75
N ASN A 247 8.21 11.18 9.13
CA ASN A 247 8.89 11.21 10.44
C ASN A 247 8.16 12.05 11.50
N TYR A 248 6.89 12.40 11.29
CA TYR A 248 6.12 13.28 12.16
C TYR A 248 5.20 12.54 13.15
N ARG A 249 4.91 11.25 12.93
CA ARG A 249 4.00 10.46 13.77
C ARG A 249 4.73 9.60 14.80
N ARG A 250 5.82 8.94 14.42
CA ARG A 250 6.55 7.97 15.26
C ARG A 250 7.98 8.44 15.49
N PHE A 251 8.16 9.22 16.55
CA PHE A 251 9.46 9.73 16.98
C PHE A 251 9.47 9.93 18.49
N TYR A 252 10.64 10.12 19.05
CA TYR A 252 10.85 10.64 20.38
C TYR A 252 12.01 11.64 20.40
N ILE A 253 12.10 12.44 21.46
CA ILE A 253 13.23 13.36 21.69
C ILE A 253 14.15 12.67 22.69
N ASP A 254 15.41 12.47 22.34
CA ASP A 254 16.40 11.86 23.21
C ASP A 254 16.90 12.82 24.32
N ALA A 255 17.76 12.33 25.23
CA ALA A 255 18.30 13.11 26.33
C ALA A 255 19.17 14.31 25.85
N SER A 256 19.64 14.31 24.62
CA SER A 256 20.40 15.43 24.01
C SER A 256 19.52 16.49 23.35
N GLY A 257 18.21 16.23 23.26
CA GLY A 257 17.25 17.08 22.53
C GLY A 257 17.14 16.75 21.04
N LYS A 258 17.79 15.66 20.57
CA LYS A 258 17.71 15.22 19.17
C LYS A 258 16.41 14.44 18.93
N LYS A 259 15.72 14.76 17.82
CA LYS A 259 14.58 13.98 17.33
C LYS A 259 15.08 12.65 16.73
N ILE A 260 14.57 11.55 17.24
CA ILE A 260 14.83 10.19 16.76
C ILE A 260 13.53 9.68 16.17
N ALA A 261 13.48 9.51 14.87
CA ALA A 261 12.34 8.97 14.12
C ALA A 261 12.58 7.49 13.78
N HIS A 262 11.51 6.79 13.46
CA HIS A 262 11.55 5.35 13.23
C HIS A 262 12.16 4.92 11.90
N ILE A 263 12.30 5.83 10.93
CA ILE A 263 12.98 5.55 9.66
C ILE A 263 14.48 5.67 9.88
N ILE A 264 15.21 4.59 9.57
CA ILE A 264 16.66 4.46 9.78
C ILE A 264 17.35 4.52 8.42
N ASP A 265 18.41 5.32 8.30
CA ASP A 265 19.34 5.22 7.18
C ASP A 265 20.27 4.01 7.43
N SER A 266 20.09 2.94 6.67
CA SER A 266 20.81 1.69 6.87
C SER A 266 22.31 1.79 6.57
N ARG A 267 22.77 2.81 5.88
CA ARG A 267 24.21 3.06 5.60
C ARG A 267 24.94 3.59 6.84
N THR A 268 24.22 4.29 7.70
CA THR A 268 24.81 4.93 8.90
C THR A 268 24.32 4.29 10.20
N GLY A 269 23.26 3.49 10.15
CA GLY A 269 22.58 2.94 11.33
C GLY A 269 21.90 4.00 12.20
N GLN A 270 21.79 5.25 11.73
CA GLN A 270 21.18 6.37 12.45
C GLN A 270 19.74 6.59 11.99
N SER A 271 18.91 7.16 12.89
CA SER A 271 17.65 7.73 12.46
C SER A 271 17.89 8.73 11.32
N ALA A 272 17.18 8.58 10.22
CA ALA A 272 17.38 9.40 9.02
C ALA A 272 17.25 10.89 9.34
N VAL A 273 18.31 11.64 9.07
CA VAL A 273 18.32 13.11 9.15
C VAL A 273 17.93 13.62 7.78
N THR A 274 16.70 14.08 7.66
CA THR A 274 16.09 14.44 6.38
C THR A 274 15.27 15.71 6.53
N ASP A 275 15.24 16.50 5.47
CA ASP A 275 14.31 17.63 5.30
C ASP A 275 12.94 17.17 4.79
N VAL A 276 12.80 15.93 4.31
CA VAL A 276 11.53 15.36 3.89
C VAL A 276 10.70 14.99 5.12
N LEU A 277 9.62 15.74 5.34
CA LEU A 277 8.69 15.52 6.43
C LEU A 277 7.69 14.41 6.10
N SER A 278 7.27 14.35 4.83
CA SER A 278 6.31 13.37 4.33
C SER A 278 6.57 13.09 2.86
N ALA A 279 6.50 11.82 2.48
CA ALA A 279 6.54 11.37 1.10
C ALA A 279 5.27 10.54 0.82
N THR A 280 4.46 11.01 -0.12
CA THR A 280 3.33 10.26 -0.67
C THR A 280 3.71 9.76 -2.04
N VAL A 281 3.53 8.47 -2.26
CA VAL A 281 3.85 7.80 -3.52
C VAL A 281 2.59 7.21 -4.13
N ILE A 282 2.42 7.42 -5.43
CA ILE A 282 1.42 6.74 -6.25
C ILE A 282 2.18 5.76 -7.16
N ALA A 283 1.75 4.49 -7.17
CA ALA A 283 2.41 3.42 -7.91
C ALA A 283 1.37 2.40 -8.42
N PRO A 284 1.77 1.48 -9.30
CA PRO A 284 0.90 0.39 -9.78
C PRO A 284 0.45 -0.55 -8.66
N THR A 285 1.28 -0.79 -7.64
CA THR A 285 0.96 -1.62 -6.48
C THR A 285 1.14 -0.84 -5.18
N CYS A 286 0.38 -1.22 -4.15
CA CYS A 286 0.46 -0.56 -2.85
C CYS A 286 1.75 -0.95 -2.10
N ALA A 287 2.26 -2.17 -2.32
CA ALA A 287 3.56 -2.59 -1.80
C ALA A 287 4.70 -1.69 -2.32
N GLU A 288 4.73 -1.39 -3.62
CA GLU A 288 5.71 -0.44 -4.20
C GLU A 288 5.54 0.96 -3.62
N ALA A 289 4.30 1.45 -3.53
CA ALA A 289 4.03 2.77 -2.96
C ALA A 289 4.53 2.89 -1.52
N ASP A 290 4.29 1.88 -0.67
CA ASP A 290 4.69 1.84 0.76
C ASP A 290 6.22 1.81 0.91
N ALA A 291 6.90 0.91 0.17
CA ALA A 291 8.35 0.79 0.19
C ALA A 291 9.05 2.08 -0.32
N TYR A 292 8.60 2.60 -1.45
CA TYR A 292 9.16 3.82 -2.02
C TYR A 292 8.89 5.05 -1.14
N ALA A 293 7.71 5.15 -0.51
CA ALA A 293 7.43 6.25 0.40
C ALA A 293 8.44 6.29 1.57
N THR A 294 8.76 5.12 2.15
CA THR A 294 9.79 5.02 3.20
C THR A 294 11.18 5.38 2.67
N MET A 295 11.55 4.89 1.48
CA MET A 295 12.81 5.21 0.81
C MET A 295 12.96 6.72 0.59
N PHE A 296 11.94 7.39 0.05
CA PHE A 296 12.00 8.83 -0.25
C PHE A 296 12.19 9.69 1.00
N VAL A 297 11.56 9.33 2.12
CA VAL A 297 11.81 10.02 3.39
C VAL A 297 13.26 9.84 3.84
N ALA A 298 13.82 8.64 3.69
CA ALA A 298 15.19 8.35 4.13
C ALA A 298 16.26 9.01 3.24
N LEU A 299 15.99 9.20 1.94
CA LEU A 299 16.92 9.81 0.98
C LEU A 299 17.16 11.32 1.21
N GLY A 300 16.17 12.05 1.73
CA GLY A 300 16.16 13.51 1.70
C GLY A 300 15.74 14.07 0.33
N SER A 301 15.35 15.35 0.26
CA SER A 301 14.67 15.92 -0.90
C SER A 301 15.52 15.91 -2.18
N GLU A 302 16.80 16.25 -2.09
CA GLU A 302 17.70 16.33 -3.27
C GLU A 302 17.77 14.98 -4.01
N ARG A 303 18.14 13.90 -3.30
CA ARG A 303 18.24 12.58 -3.92
C ARG A 303 16.86 11.96 -4.21
N ALA A 304 15.85 12.28 -3.39
CA ALA A 304 14.48 11.83 -3.62
C ALA A 304 13.92 12.33 -4.96
N ILE A 305 14.17 13.59 -5.33
CA ILE A 305 13.74 14.17 -6.61
C ILE A 305 14.45 13.46 -7.78
N GLU A 306 15.74 13.22 -7.70
CA GLU A 306 16.48 12.50 -8.74
C GLU A 306 15.93 11.09 -8.95
N VAL A 307 15.71 10.34 -7.87
CA VAL A 307 15.15 8.98 -7.93
C VAL A 307 13.71 8.98 -8.44
N ALA A 308 12.92 10.00 -8.10
CA ALA A 308 11.55 10.13 -8.62
C ALA A 308 11.53 10.27 -10.15
N GLU A 309 12.47 11.01 -10.74
CA GLU A 309 12.61 11.10 -12.20
C GLU A 309 13.07 9.78 -12.84
N GLU A 310 13.96 9.02 -12.17
CA GLU A 310 14.38 7.69 -12.62
C GLU A 310 13.19 6.71 -12.65
N LEU A 311 12.30 6.76 -11.64
CA LEU A 311 11.14 5.86 -11.49
C LEU A 311 9.93 6.26 -12.33
N LYS A 312 9.95 7.39 -13.00
CA LYS A 312 8.84 7.87 -13.85
C LYS A 312 8.42 6.85 -14.94
N SER A 313 9.39 6.12 -15.49
CA SER A 313 9.13 5.07 -16.50
C SER A 313 8.41 3.84 -15.93
N GLU A 314 8.27 3.73 -14.62
CA GLU A 314 7.57 2.66 -13.90
C GLU A 314 6.20 3.10 -13.38
N ASP A 315 5.65 4.22 -13.90
CA ASP A 315 4.39 4.82 -13.47
C ASP A 315 4.37 5.21 -11.97
N VAL A 316 5.54 5.55 -11.42
CA VAL A 316 5.70 6.04 -10.04
C VAL A 316 5.63 7.56 -10.04
N MET A 317 4.72 8.11 -9.23
CA MET A 317 4.57 9.55 -9.03
C MET A 317 4.74 9.87 -7.55
N VAL A 318 5.34 11.02 -7.25
CA VAL A 318 5.74 11.38 -5.89
C VAL A 318 5.20 12.76 -5.52
N TYR A 319 4.76 12.91 -4.27
CA TYR A 319 4.42 14.17 -3.64
C TYR A 319 5.18 14.27 -2.32
N LEU A 320 6.19 15.14 -2.28
CA LEU A 320 7.03 15.37 -1.11
C LEU A 320 6.62 16.65 -0.40
N ILE A 321 6.56 16.60 0.91
CA ILE A 321 6.45 17.79 1.76
C ILE A 321 7.76 17.90 2.55
N THR A 322 8.46 19.01 2.39
CA THR A 322 9.75 19.27 3.02
C THR A 322 9.69 20.46 3.96
N ALA A 323 10.64 20.53 4.88
CA ALA A 323 10.85 21.69 5.73
C ALA A 323 11.66 22.75 4.96
N GLY A 324 11.11 23.94 4.77
CA GLY A 324 11.82 25.09 4.25
C GLY A 324 12.72 25.77 5.30
N GLU A 325 13.56 26.73 4.86
CA GLU A 325 14.57 27.38 5.71
C GLU A 325 13.99 28.15 6.92
N ASN A 326 12.78 28.70 6.78
CA ASN A 326 12.12 29.47 7.83
C ASN A 326 11.01 28.70 8.56
N GLY A 327 10.98 27.35 8.39
CA GLY A 327 9.98 26.49 8.99
C GLY A 327 8.64 26.44 8.24
N GLU A 328 8.57 27.01 7.03
CA GLU A 328 7.47 26.81 6.10
C GLU A 328 7.52 25.41 5.51
N TYR A 329 6.39 24.94 4.99
CA TYR A 329 6.33 23.70 4.21
C TYR A 329 6.54 24.02 2.73
N VAL A 330 7.44 23.28 2.11
CA VAL A 330 7.71 23.35 0.67
C VAL A 330 7.29 22.02 0.04
N VAL A 331 6.74 22.07 -1.16
CA VAL A 331 6.22 20.90 -1.84
C VAL A 331 6.91 20.69 -3.17
N TYR A 332 7.40 19.48 -3.40
CA TYR A 332 7.72 18.97 -4.73
C TYR A 332 6.70 17.90 -5.12
N TYR A 333 6.31 17.87 -6.39
CA TYR A 333 5.48 16.78 -6.92
C TYR A 333 5.81 16.47 -8.38
N SER A 334 5.70 15.20 -8.77
CA SER A 334 5.82 14.76 -10.15
C SER A 334 4.78 15.48 -11.03
N ALA A 335 5.19 15.99 -12.19
CA ALA A 335 4.31 16.79 -13.06
C ALA A 335 3.02 16.06 -13.45
N GLU A 336 3.06 14.73 -13.53
CA GLU A 336 1.94 13.84 -13.83
C GLU A 336 0.83 13.88 -12.76
N LEU A 337 1.15 14.29 -11.52
CA LEU A 337 0.16 14.46 -10.45
C LEU A 337 -0.71 15.72 -10.62
N ALA A 338 -0.22 16.74 -11.32
CA ALA A 338 -0.93 18.02 -11.42
C ALA A 338 -2.40 17.89 -11.85
N PRO A 339 -2.77 17.08 -12.89
CA PRO A 339 -4.17 16.90 -13.27
C PRO A 339 -5.00 16.11 -12.26
N MET A 340 -4.37 15.38 -11.33
CA MET A 340 -5.05 14.60 -10.29
C MET A 340 -5.29 15.41 -9.02
N MET A 341 -4.64 16.58 -8.88
CA MET A 341 -4.74 17.45 -7.71
C MET A 341 -6.02 18.28 -7.76
N SER A 342 -6.85 18.23 -6.72
CA SER A 342 -8.15 18.92 -6.69
C SER A 342 -8.28 20.00 -5.62
N GLN A 343 -7.34 20.10 -4.68
CA GLN A 343 -7.30 21.11 -3.63
C GLN A 343 -5.87 21.25 -3.13
N THR A 344 -5.40 22.49 -2.98
CA THR A 344 -4.08 22.80 -2.42
C THR A 344 -4.26 23.82 -1.30
N ASN A 345 -3.78 23.54 -0.11
CA ASN A 345 -3.88 24.41 1.05
C ASN A 345 -2.54 25.05 1.38
N GLY A 346 -2.22 26.16 0.70
CA GLY A 346 -1.26 27.16 1.20
C GLY A 346 0.22 26.78 1.21
N PHE A 347 0.65 25.81 0.37
CA PHE A 347 2.07 25.45 0.28
C PHE A 347 2.72 26.04 -0.97
N THR A 348 4.02 26.34 -0.88
CA THR A 348 4.82 26.78 -2.03
C THR A 348 5.35 25.54 -2.76
N ALA A 349 4.99 25.40 -4.04
CA ALA A 349 5.55 24.35 -4.89
C ALA A 349 6.92 24.76 -5.45
N ILE A 350 7.85 23.83 -5.53
CA ILE A 350 9.17 23.97 -6.19
C ILE A 350 9.26 23.03 -7.38
#